data_b03cbc0cc94fe9c54c21acef2de7d621
#
_entry.id   b03cbc0cc94fe9c54c21acef2de7d621
#
_cell.length_a   1.000
_cell.length_b   1.000
_cell.length_c   1.000
_cell.angle_alpha   90.00
_cell.angle_beta   90.00
_cell.angle_gamma   90.00
#
_symmetry.space_group_name_H-M   'P 1'
#
loop_
_entity.id
_entity.type
_entity.pdbx_description
1 polymer ?
#
loop_
_entity_poly.entity_id
_entity_poly.type
_entity_poly.pdbx_seq_one_letter_code
_entity_poly.pdbx_strand_id
1 'polypeptide(L)'
;MKKLLTLVLALAMTLSLAACGGGGEDTADEGSEGSTSGEPTKMTLILRGGAYGESLEASLAPFEAEHNVDIEVMLMSFDDLHTGIALDAVNEVGTYDLCMVDGSWMAEFTENGVLANLSEMGYSFDDDIIPATTTICKVGEDIYDLHTGIALDXXXX
;
A
#
# COMPACT_ATOMS: atom_id res chain seq x y z
N MET A 1 -16.60 10.22 48.85
CA MET A 1 -16.77 10.61 47.47
C MET A 1 -16.13 9.64 46.47
N LYS A 2 -14.91 9.14 46.74
CA LYS A 2 -14.22 8.17 45.83
C LYS A 2 -14.94 6.83 45.68
N LYS A 3 -15.58 6.32 46.75
CA LYS A 3 -16.31 5.04 46.73
C LYS A 3 -17.64 5.13 45.98
N LEU A 4 -18.26 6.31 45.90
CA LEU A 4 -19.49 6.52 45.16
C LEU A 4 -19.24 6.59 43.65
N LEU A 5 -18.10 7.15 43.25
CA LEU A 5 -17.69 7.27 41.86
C LEU A 5 -17.39 5.90 41.24
N THR A 6 -16.79 5.00 42.04
CA THR A 6 -16.48 3.63 41.60
C THR A 6 -17.75 2.79 41.39
N LEU A 7 -18.77 3.04 42.21
CA LEU A 7 -20.03 2.32 42.10
C LEU A 7 -20.84 2.75 40.86
N VAL A 8 -20.80 4.03 40.52
CA VAL A 8 -21.47 4.57 39.33
C VAL A 8 -20.81 4.07 38.05
N LEU A 9 -19.46 3.96 38.05
CA LEU A 9 -18.72 3.46 36.90
C LEU A 9 -18.95 1.97 36.66
N ALA A 10 -19.10 1.18 37.73
CA ALA A 10 -19.39 -0.26 37.63
C ALA A 10 -20.82 -0.52 37.10
N LEU A 11 -21.77 0.36 37.45
CA LEU A 11 -23.16 0.22 37.01
C LEU A 11 -23.36 0.58 35.53
N ALA A 12 -22.51 1.47 34.99
CA ALA A 12 -22.58 1.87 33.58
C ALA A 12 -22.11 0.77 32.62
N MET A 13 -21.29 -0.17 33.08
CA MET A 13 -20.77 -1.26 32.22
C MET A 13 -21.71 -2.47 32.13
N THR A 14 -22.73 -2.56 32.97
CA THR A 14 -23.63 -3.72 32.96
C THR A 14 -24.88 -3.56 32.07
N LEU A 15 -25.13 -2.37 31.55
CA LEU A 15 -26.29 -2.11 30.70
C LEU A 15 -26.06 -2.31 29.20
N SER A 16 -24.83 -2.66 28.77
CA SER A 16 -24.52 -2.76 27.34
C SER A 16 -24.56 -4.19 26.77
N LEU A 17 -24.95 -5.20 27.58
CA LEU A 17 -24.99 -6.61 27.11
C LEU A 17 -26.39 -7.17 26.87
N ALA A 18 -27.43 -6.35 26.81
CA ALA A 18 -28.82 -6.85 26.72
C ALA A 18 -29.49 -6.61 25.35
N ALA A 19 -28.71 -6.52 24.28
CA ALA A 19 -29.27 -6.29 22.93
C ALA A 19 -28.69 -7.27 21.90
N CYS A 20 -28.72 -8.57 22.20
CA CYS A 20 -28.53 -9.57 21.17
C CYS A 20 -29.15 -10.90 21.60
N GLY A 21 -30.43 -11.11 21.26
CA GLY A 21 -31.11 -12.36 21.49
C GLY A 21 -32.41 -12.46 20.71
N GLY A 22 -32.40 -13.24 19.65
CA GLY A 22 -33.63 -13.56 18.89
C GLY A 22 -33.30 -14.17 17.55
N GLY A 23 -33.49 -15.48 17.45
CA GLY A 23 -33.01 -16.34 16.39
C GLY A 23 -33.77 -16.28 15.05
N GLY A 24 -33.26 -16.99 14.10
CA GLY A 24 -33.83 -17.23 12.77
C GLY A 24 -32.80 -17.75 11.79
N GLU A 25 -32.99 -18.98 11.38
CA GLU A 25 -32.13 -19.71 10.43
C GLU A 25 -32.13 -19.13 9.01
N ASP A 26 -31.10 -19.44 8.33
CA ASP A 26 -30.90 -19.66 6.89
C ASP A 26 -30.01 -18.68 6.11
N THR A 27 -28.89 -19.24 5.76
CA THR A 27 -28.18 -19.19 4.47
C THR A 27 -28.03 -17.88 3.73
N ALA A 28 -26.84 -17.49 3.56
CA ALA A 28 -26.14 -17.18 2.30
C ALA A 28 -24.88 -16.39 2.57
N ASP A 29 -23.81 -16.94 2.12
CA ASP A 29 -22.54 -16.31 1.91
C ASP A 29 -22.72 -15.04 1.06
N GLU A 30 -22.57 -13.89 1.65
CA GLU A 30 -22.38 -12.63 0.91
C GLU A 30 -21.16 -11.93 1.46
N GLY A 31 -20.25 -11.66 0.55
CA GLY A 31 -18.97 -11.04 0.83
C GLY A 31 -19.07 -9.85 1.78
N SER A 32 -18.18 -9.83 2.72
CA SER A 32 -18.00 -8.74 3.66
C SER A 32 -17.62 -7.46 2.89
N GLU A 33 -18.59 -6.67 2.51
CA GLU A 33 -18.35 -5.29 2.14
C GLU A 33 -17.97 -4.55 3.44
N GLY A 34 -16.68 -4.51 3.69
CA GLY A 34 -16.14 -3.69 4.77
C GLY A 34 -16.35 -2.23 4.45
N SER A 35 -17.47 -1.67 4.89
CA SER A 35 -17.66 -0.23 4.85
C SER A 35 -16.72 0.36 5.90
N THR A 36 -15.54 0.76 5.48
CA THR A 36 -14.59 1.50 6.31
C THR A 36 -15.10 2.93 6.50
N SER A 37 -15.90 3.11 7.52
CA SER A 37 -16.46 4.42 7.86
C SER A 37 -15.47 5.24 8.71
N GLY A 38 -14.28 5.51 8.15
CA GLY A 38 -13.25 6.31 8.79
C GLY A 38 -12.70 7.36 7.83
N GLU A 39 -11.86 8.24 8.34
CA GLU A 39 -11.08 9.15 7.49
C GLU A 39 -10.14 8.31 6.62
N PRO A 40 -9.98 8.62 5.31
CA PRO A 40 -9.10 7.86 4.44
C PRO A 40 -7.66 7.84 4.93
N THR A 41 -6.99 6.70 4.76
CA THR A 41 -5.56 6.62 5.01
C THR A 41 -4.82 7.39 3.91
N LYS A 42 -4.01 8.35 4.31
CA LYS A 42 -3.26 9.16 3.35
C LYS A 42 -1.96 8.45 2.97
N MET A 43 -1.67 8.45 1.69
CA MET A 43 -0.46 7.86 1.13
C MET A 43 0.16 8.81 0.11
N THR A 44 1.47 8.81 0.01
CA THR A 44 2.19 9.60 -1.00
C THR A 44 2.92 8.66 -1.96
N LEU A 45 2.61 8.81 -3.24
CA LEU A 45 3.18 8.00 -4.31
C LEU A 45 4.01 8.89 -5.24
N ILE A 46 5.29 8.57 -5.39
CA ILE A 46 6.21 9.31 -6.26
C ILE A 46 6.47 8.50 -7.53
N LEU A 47 6.16 9.11 -8.69
CA LEU A 47 6.21 8.45 -10.00
C LEU A 47 7.04 9.23 -11.00
N ARG A 48 7.56 8.53 -12.00
CA ARG A 48 8.15 9.15 -13.17
C ARG A 48 7.04 9.83 -13.99
N GLY A 49 7.21 11.10 -14.31
CA GLY A 49 6.28 11.86 -15.15
C GLY A 49 6.25 11.35 -16.58
N GLY A 50 5.21 11.77 -17.31
CA GLY A 50 4.94 11.34 -18.67
C GLY A 50 3.88 10.25 -18.71
N ALA A 51 3.66 9.65 -19.86
CA ALA A 51 2.54 8.74 -20.12
C ALA A 51 2.39 7.62 -19.09
N TYR A 52 3.50 7.14 -18.56
CA TYR A 52 3.53 6.07 -17.56
C TYR A 52 2.89 6.50 -16.23
N GLY A 53 3.45 7.54 -15.63
CA GLY A 53 2.95 8.04 -14.36
C GLY A 53 1.54 8.59 -14.47
N GLU A 54 1.27 9.33 -15.55
CA GLU A 54 -0.06 9.88 -15.83
C GLU A 54 -1.13 8.78 -15.99
N SER A 55 -0.76 7.66 -16.61
CA SER A 55 -1.70 6.53 -16.77
C SER A 55 -1.98 5.85 -15.43
N LEU A 56 -0.95 5.66 -14.62
CA LEU A 56 -1.13 5.07 -13.29
C LEU A 56 -1.96 6.00 -12.41
N GLU A 57 -1.62 7.29 -12.34
CA GLU A 57 -2.40 8.28 -11.60
C GLU A 57 -3.88 8.25 -11.98
N ALA A 58 -4.16 8.20 -13.28
CA ALA A 58 -5.54 8.16 -13.78
C ALA A 58 -6.31 6.89 -13.40
N SER A 59 -5.61 5.84 -13.01
CA SER A 59 -6.23 4.56 -12.64
C SER A 59 -6.50 4.40 -11.14
N LEU A 60 -6.05 5.33 -10.31
CA LEU A 60 -6.11 5.17 -8.84
C LEU A 60 -7.51 5.33 -8.23
N ALA A 61 -8.37 6.15 -8.81
CA ALA A 61 -9.65 6.51 -8.19
C ALA A 61 -10.53 5.31 -7.78
N PRO A 62 -10.66 4.24 -8.58
CA PRO A 62 -11.42 3.07 -8.12
C PRO A 62 -10.80 2.39 -6.91
N PHE A 63 -9.47 2.29 -6.89
CA PHE A 63 -8.72 1.68 -5.78
C PHE A 63 -8.89 2.51 -4.51
N GLU A 64 -8.76 3.82 -4.60
CA GLU A 64 -8.95 4.73 -3.47
C GLU A 64 -10.34 4.58 -2.86
N ALA A 65 -11.36 4.51 -3.72
CA ALA A 65 -12.74 4.35 -3.27
C ALA A 65 -12.99 2.99 -2.60
N GLU A 66 -12.40 1.93 -3.13
CA GLU A 66 -12.56 0.56 -2.61
C GLU A 66 -11.84 0.38 -1.27
N HIS A 67 -10.66 0.97 -1.13
CA HIS A 67 -9.79 0.72 0.04
C HIS A 67 -9.79 1.85 1.06
N ASN A 68 -10.58 2.91 0.84
CA ASN A 68 -10.64 4.09 1.72
C ASN A 68 -9.26 4.70 1.96
N VAL A 69 -8.51 4.92 0.87
CA VAL A 69 -7.21 5.58 0.86
C VAL A 69 -7.30 6.87 0.03
N ASP A 70 -6.41 7.81 0.30
CA ASP A 70 -6.28 9.09 -0.39
C ASP A 70 -4.81 9.18 -0.84
N ILE A 71 -4.56 9.05 -2.14
CA ILE A 71 -3.20 8.91 -2.67
C ILE A 71 -2.77 10.23 -3.33
N GLU A 72 -1.84 10.93 -2.71
CA GLU A 72 -1.19 12.07 -3.31
C GLU A 72 -0.10 11.61 -4.28
N VAL A 73 -0.25 11.92 -5.57
CA VAL A 73 0.70 11.53 -6.60
C VAL A 73 1.64 12.69 -6.92
N MET A 74 2.94 12.41 -6.89
CA MET A 74 3.98 13.38 -7.26
C MET A 74 4.72 12.89 -8.51
N LEU A 75 4.55 13.60 -9.62
CA LEU A 75 5.21 13.25 -10.88
C LEU A 75 6.54 13.99 -11.00
N MET A 76 7.61 13.25 -11.23
CA MET A 76 8.98 13.79 -11.28
C MET A 76 9.71 13.41 -12.56
N SER A 77 10.79 14.13 -12.87
CA SER A 77 11.71 13.70 -13.92
C SER A 77 12.45 12.43 -13.46
N PHE A 78 13.08 11.73 -14.38
CA PHE A 78 13.86 10.51 -14.07
C PHE A 78 14.93 10.79 -13.00
N ASP A 79 15.70 11.86 -13.20
CA ASP A 79 16.81 12.20 -12.29
C ASP A 79 16.31 12.71 -10.93
N ASP A 80 15.20 13.46 -10.93
CA ASP A 80 14.61 13.96 -9.68
C ASP A 80 13.98 12.82 -8.88
N LEU A 81 13.39 11.85 -9.56
CA LEU A 81 12.79 10.67 -8.93
C LEU A 81 13.86 9.87 -8.18
N HIS A 82 14.97 9.54 -8.85
CA HIS A 82 16.09 8.84 -8.20
C HIS A 82 16.60 9.61 -6.99
N THR A 83 16.87 10.92 -7.19
CA THR A 83 17.37 11.78 -6.13
C THR A 83 16.38 11.90 -4.97
N GLY A 84 15.10 12.03 -5.28
CA GLY A 84 14.03 12.15 -4.28
C GLY A 84 13.95 10.90 -3.40
N ILE A 85 13.96 9.72 -4.00
CA ILE A 85 13.95 8.44 -3.27
C ILE A 85 15.19 8.32 -2.38
N ALA A 86 16.39 8.59 -2.95
CA ALA A 86 17.64 8.48 -2.21
C ALA A 86 17.71 9.45 -1.02
N LEU A 87 17.20 10.66 -1.18
CA LEU A 87 17.16 11.65 -0.10
C LEU A 87 16.12 11.30 0.97
N ASP A 88 14.99 10.78 0.56
CA ASP A 88 13.94 10.39 1.50
C ASP A 88 14.39 9.23 2.39
N ALA A 89 15.17 8.31 1.82
CA ALA A 89 15.67 7.13 2.53
C ALA A 89 16.60 7.46 3.71
N VAL A 90 17.23 8.65 3.72
CA VAL A 90 18.08 9.05 4.85
C VAL A 90 17.31 9.76 5.96
N ASN A 91 16.03 10.00 5.77
CA ASN A 91 15.16 10.60 6.78
C ASN A 91 14.66 9.52 7.76
N GLU A 92 14.54 9.86 9.03
CA GLU A 92 14.02 8.93 10.04
C GLU A 92 12.55 8.56 9.81
N VAL A 93 11.82 9.46 9.19
CA VAL A 93 10.42 9.24 8.79
C VAL A 93 10.34 9.60 7.32
N GLY A 94 10.09 8.63 6.49
CA GLY A 94 9.98 8.83 5.05
C GLY A 94 8.78 9.71 4.68
N THR A 95 8.91 10.41 3.58
CA THR A 95 7.84 11.24 3.01
C THR A 95 6.99 10.43 2.04
N TYR A 96 7.61 9.46 1.36
CA TYR A 96 6.95 8.65 0.33
C TYR A 96 6.64 7.26 0.84
N ASP A 97 5.39 6.84 0.67
CA ASP A 97 4.95 5.49 1.03
C ASP A 97 5.24 4.49 -0.09
N LEU A 98 5.13 4.96 -1.33
CA LEU A 98 5.37 4.14 -2.52
C LEU A 98 6.18 4.94 -3.53
N CYS A 99 7.06 4.27 -4.24
CA CYS A 99 7.87 4.90 -5.27
C CYS A 99 7.99 4.01 -6.51
N MET A 100 7.96 4.66 -7.68
CA MET A 100 8.29 3.97 -8.92
C MET A 100 9.80 3.83 -9.02
N VAL A 101 10.29 2.62 -9.19
CA VAL A 101 11.73 2.33 -9.24
C VAL A 101 12.12 1.85 -10.64
N ASP A 102 13.21 2.39 -11.15
CA ASP A 102 13.81 1.89 -12.39
C ASP A 102 14.68 0.68 -12.06
N GLY A 103 14.61 -0.36 -12.88
CA GLY A 103 15.37 -1.59 -12.66
C GLY A 103 16.89 -1.38 -12.53
N SER A 104 17.42 -0.32 -13.14
CA SER A 104 18.85 -0.01 -13.03
C SER A 104 19.25 0.46 -11.62
N TRP A 105 18.30 0.90 -10.81
CA TRP A 105 18.53 1.38 -9.43
C TRP A 105 18.36 0.27 -8.38
N MET A 106 17.81 -0.87 -8.76
CA MET A 106 17.46 -1.95 -7.82
C MET A 106 18.62 -2.37 -6.93
N ALA A 107 19.80 -2.61 -7.53
CA ALA A 107 20.99 -3.01 -6.75
C ALA A 107 21.39 -1.93 -5.74
N GLU A 108 21.43 -0.69 -6.18
CA GLU A 108 21.79 0.44 -5.32
C GLU A 108 20.83 0.58 -4.16
N PHE A 109 19.53 0.60 -4.45
CA PHE A 109 18.50 0.86 -3.44
C PHE A 109 18.33 -0.30 -2.46
N THR A 110 18.51 -1.54 -2.91
CA THR A 110 18.45 -2.69 -2.00
C THR A 110 19.68 -2.76 -1.10
N GLU A 111 20.89 -2.54 -1.66
CA GLU A 111 22.14 -2.55 -0.88
C GLU A 111 22.15 -1.48 0.21
N ASN A 112 21.51 -0.35 -0.05
CA ASN A 112 21.43 0.75 0.91
C ASN A 112 20.20 0.70 1.81
N GLY A 113 19.38 -0.35 1.70
CA GLY A 113 18.21 -0.53 2.56
C GLY A 113 17.08 0.46 2.31
N VAL A 114 17.01 1.00 1.09
CA VAL A 114 15.98 1.97 0.69
C VAL A 114 14.64 1.29 0.46
N LEU A 115 14.66 0.10 -0.15
CA LEU A 115 13.45 -0.63 -0.50
C LEU A 115 13.13 -1.71 0.54
N ALA A 116 11.87 -1.85 0.83
CA ALA A 116 11.37 -2.92 1.72
C ALA A 116 11.47 -4.28 1.02
N ASN A 117 11.82 -5.31 1.77
CA ASN A 117 11.79 -6.69 1.28
C ASN A 117 10.34 -7.19 1.26
N LEU A 118 9.73 -7.21 0.11
CA LEU A 118 8.33 -7.60 -0.06
C LEU A 118 8.11 -9.09 0.23
N SER A 119 9.13 -9.93 -0.01
CA SER A 119 9.05 -11.36 0.34
C SER A 119 8.88 -11.56 1.84
N GLU A 120 9.59 -10.76 2.66
CA GLU A 120 9.45 -10.81 4.12
C GLU A 120 8.07 -10.32 4.58
N MET A 121 7.43 -9.48 3.77
CA MET A 121 6.06 -9.00 4.02
C MET A 121 4.99 -10.00 3.55
N GLY A 122 5.42 -11.12 2.95
CA GLY A 122 4.52 -12.17 2.48
C GLY A 122 4.08 -12.03 1.02
N TYR A 123 4.65 -11.09 0.29
CA TYR A 123 4.30 -10.90 -1.12
C TYR A 123 4.94 -11.96 -2.00
N SER A 124 4.21 -12.41 -3.00
CA SER A 124 4.69 -13.27 -4.09
C SER A 124 4.00 -12.87 -5.39
N PHE A 125 4.67 -13.07 -6.49
CA PHE A 125 4.05 -12.80 -7.79
C PHE A 125 2.95 -13.81 -8.09
N ASP A 126 1.91 -13.35 -8.75
CA ASP A 126 0.84 -14.22 -9.23
C ASP A 126 1.37 -15.18 -10.31
N ASP A 127 0.78 -16.36 -10.38
CA ASP A 127 1.21 -17.43 -11.30
C ASP A 127 1.04 -17.06 -12.79
N ASP A 128 0.21 -16.07 -13.10
CA ASP A 128 -0.03 -15.63 -14.48
C ASP A 128 0.97 -14.57 -14.97
N ILE A 129 1.80 -14.03 -14.07
CA ILE A 129 2.86 -13.09 -14.47
C ILE A 129 4.01 -13.84 -15.13
N ILE A 130 4.44 -13.34 -16.28
CA ILE A 130 5.54 -13.98 -17.04
C ILE A 130 6.83 -13.94 -16.23
N PRO A 131 7.43 -15.09 -15.87
CA PRO A 131 8.61 -15.12 -14.98
C PRO A 131 9.80 -14.27 -15.45
N ALA A 132 9.96 -14.12 -16.75
CA ALA A 132 11.06 -13.32 -17.31
C ALA A 132 10.95 -11.83 -16.93
N THR A 133 9.73 -11.33 -16.75
CA THR A 133 9.50 -9.92 -16.41
C THR A 133 9.68 -9.63 -14.92
N THR A 134 9.61 -10.66 -14.06
CA THR A 134 9.76 -10.47 -12.62
C THR A 134 11.23 -10.49 -12.17
N THR A 135 12.15 -10.85 -13.05
CA THR A 135 13.58 -10.92 -12.71
C THR A 135 14.13 -9.57 -12.27
N ILE A 136 13.66 -8.50 -12.92
CA ILE A 136 14.10 -7.14 -12.63
C ILE A 136 13.63 -6.65 -11.25
N CYS A 137 12.58 -7.28 -10.72
CA CYS A 137 12.01 -6.92 -9.41
C CYS A 137 12.68 -7.63 -8.23
N LYS A 138 13.71 -8.42 -8.51
CA LYS A 138 14.35 -9.27 -7.51
C LYS A 138 15.82 -8.96 -7.32
N VAL A 139 16.30 -9.20 -6.10
CA VAL A 139 17.73 -9.28 -5.79
C VAL A 139 17.95 -10.62 -5.08
N GLY A 140 18.64 -11.53 -5.75
CA GLY A 140 18.72 -12.93 -5.31
C GLY A 140 17.35 -13.61 -5.43
N GLU A 141 16.85 -14.13 -4.32
CA GLU A 141 15.54 -14.78 -4.27
C GLU A 141 14.44 -13.85 -3.78
N ASP A 142 14.81 -12.68 -3.22
CA ASP A 142 13.90 -11.76 -2.59
C ASP A 142 13.33 -10.74 -3.57
N ILE A 143 12.06 -10.39 -3.35
CA ILE A 143 11.32 -9.42 -4.14
C ILE A 143 11.38 -8.06 -3.45
N TYR A 144 11.77 -7.03 -4.20
CA TYR A 144 11.86 -5.66 -3.70
C TYR A 144 11.03 -4.68 -4.52
N ASP A 145 10.43 -5.13 -5.61
CA ASP A 145 9.62 -4.26 -6.46
C ASP A 145 8.40 -5.04 -6.97
N LEU A 146 7.33 -4.30 -7.21
CA LEU A 146 6.10 -4.83 -7.80
C LEU A 146 6.20 -4.69 -9.32
N HIS A 147 5.78 -5.71 -10.05
CA HIS A 147 5.75 -5.63 -11.49
C HIS A 147 4.57 -4.77 -11.94
N THR A 148 4.84 -3.61 -12.49
CA THR A 148 3.80 -2.64 -12.90
C THR A 148 3.39 -2.80 -14.38
N GLY A 149 3.68 -3.94 -14.97
CA GLY A 149 3.32 -4.22 -16.35
C GLY A 149 4.52 -4.25 -17.28
N ILE A 150 4.32 -4.78 -18.47
CA ILE A 150 5.35 -4.83 -19.49
C ILE A 150 5.53 -3.42 -20.05
N ALA A 151 6.54 -2.72 -19.62
CA ALA A 151 7.06 -1.63 -20.40
C ALA A 151 7.75 -2.28 -21.60
N LEU A 152 7.05 -2.40 -22.69
CA LEU A 152 7.69 -2.59 -24.00
C LEU A 152 8.36 -1.25 -24.28
N ASP A 153 9.50 -1.02 -23.65
CA ASP A 153 10.35 0.05 -24.07
C ASP A 153 10.93 -0.38 -25.39
N UNK A 154 10.26 -0.13 -26.08
CA UNK A 154 10.65 -0.42 -27.29
C UNK A 154 11.69 0.44 -27.67
N UNK A 155 12.29 0.53 -27.00
CA UNK A 155 13.27 1.23 -27.29
C UNK A 155 13.95 0.73 -28.30
N UNK A 156 13.42 0.59 -28.95
CA UNK A 156 14.11 0.23 -29.69
C UNK A 156 14.81 0.60 -30.68
N UNK A 157 15.26 0.97 -30.64
CA UNK A 157 15.90 1.24 -31.51
C UNK A 157 16.43 1.43 -32.59
#